data_8d3c42542a957819e213e1e3684ccc06
#
_entry.id   8d3c42542a957819e213e1e3684ccc06
#
_cell.length_a   1.000
_cell.length_b   1.000
_cell.length_c   1.000
_cell.angle_alpha   90.00
_cell.angle_beta   90.00
_cell.angle_gamma   90.00
#
_symmetry.space_group_name_H-M   'P 1'
#
loop_
_entity.id
_entity.type
_entity.pdbx_description
1 polymer ?
#
loop_
_entity_poly.entity_id
_entity_poly.type
_entity_poly.pdbx_seq_one_letter_code
_entity_poly.pdbx_strand_id
1 'polypeptide(L)'
;MNYLAHAALAEPSDEARLGAILGDFARGLDEAALPDDARYALLEHRALDRWFDAREDVRAARAWFPPELRRFAGILIDVFVDHVLAREWSALGRAPLAEISGSLYRSFETYAHLLPPRLAEVGPRMASQDWLGGYGDRGNIGRALAGIERRMRRETGLAAGIAVLDSHAEPLRELTLHAVPEAFAWASARRARDGR
;
A
#
# COMPACT_ATOMS: atom_id res chain seq x y z
N MET A 1 2.76 4.45 2.17
CA MET A 1 2.88 3.00 1.89
C MET A 1 1.79 2.59 0.89
N ASN A 2 1.92 1.42 0.20
CA ASN A 2 0.91 1.01 -0.77
C ASN A 2 0.09 -0.20 -0.25
N TYR A 3 -0.67 -0.88 -1.10
CA TYR A 3 -1.68 -1.88 -0.72
C TYR A 3 -1.16 -3.04 0.14
N LEU A 4 0.06 -3.57 -0.16
CA LEU A 4 0.61 -4.71 0.57
C LEU A 4 0.94 -4.33 2.02
N ALA A 5 1.64 -3.22 2.22
CA ALA A 5 2.00 -2.76 3.55
C ALA A 5 0.75 -2.47 4.40
N HIS A 6 -0.24 -1.76 3.84
CA HIS A 6 -1.49 -1.49 4.54
C HIS A 6 -2.26 -2.76 4.90
N ALA A 7 -2.38 -3.71 3.98
CA ALA A 7 -3.05 -4.99 4.24
C ALA A 7 -2.32 -5.86 5.28
N ALA A 8 -0.97 -5.80 5.29
CA ALA A 8 -0.14 -6.52 6.24
C ALA A 8 -0.21 -5.94 7.66
N LEU A 9 -0.35 -4.62 7.75
CA LEU A 9 -0.42 -3.88 9.02
C LEU A 9 -1.81 -3.92 9.66
N ALA A 10 -2.86 -4.21 8.88
CA ALA A 10 -4.23 -4.28 9.35
C ALA A 10 -4.44 -5.43 10.37
N GLU A 11 -5.47 -5.31 11.20
CA GLU A 11 -5.97 -6.42 12.02
C GLU A 11 -6.26 -7.66 11.14
N PRO A 12 -6.13 -8.89 11.69
CA PRO A 12 -6.27 -10.13 10.91
C PRO A 12 -7.73 -10.48 10.60
N SER A 13 -8.51 -9.55 10.06
CA SER A 13 -9.87 -9.75 9.57
C SER A 13 -10.04 -9.27 8.14
N ASP A 14 -11.01 -9.84 7.42
CA ASP A 14 -11.32 -9.43 6.05
C ASP A 14 -11.82 -7.99 6.00
N GLU A 15 -12.58 -7.56 7.02
CA GLU A 15 -13.07 -6.18 7.17
C GLU A 15 -11.91 -5.18 7.35
N ALA A 16 -11.01 -5.46 8.28
CA ALA A 16 -9.89 -4.57 8.54
C ALA A 16 -8.96 -4.46 7.32
N ARG A 17 -8.71 -5.56 6.61
CA ARG A 17 -7.90 -5.54 5.39
C ARG A 17 -8.57 -4.78 4.26
N LEU A 18 -9.90 -4.88 4.12
CA LEU A 18 -10.65 -4.02 3.21
C LEU A 18 -10.45 -2.54 3.56
N GLY A 19 -10.73 -2.18 4.82
CA GLY A 19 -10.60 -0.81 5.31
C GLY A 19 -9.21 -0.23 5.09
N ALA A 20 -8.17 -1.07 5.29
CA ALA A 20 -6.78 -0.68 5.15
C ALA A 20 -6.39 -0.21 3.73
N ILE A 21 -7.10 -0.60 2.68
CA ILE A 21 -6.83 -0.13 1.31
C ILE A 21 -7.85 0.91 0.82
N LEU A 22 -8.98 1.07 1.50
CA LEU A 22 -10.02 2.01 1.08
C LEU A 22 -9.57 3.47 1.04
N GLY A 23 -8.50 3.82 1.77
CA GLY A 23 -7.91 5.15 1.73
C GLY A 23 -7.51 5.60 0.32
N ASP A 24 -7.02 4.69 -0.50
CA ASP A 24 -6.65 4.92 -1.90
C ASP A 24 -7.85 4.97 -2.86
N PHE A 25 -9.02 4.59 -2.38
CA PHE A 25 -10.27 4.51 -3.14
C PHE A 25 -11.38 5.40 -2.57
N ALA A 26 -11.05 6.43 -1.80
CA ALA A 26 -12.00 7.22 -1.02
C ALA A 26 -13.11 7.92 -1.84
N ARG A 27 -12.90 8.12 -3.16
CA ARG A 27 -13.89 8.79 -4.00
C ARG A 27 -15.15 7.94 -4.19
N GLY A 28 -16.27 8.44 -3.68
CA GLY A 28 -17.56 7.75 -3.74
C GLY A 28 -17.76 6.69 -2.66
N LEU A 29 -16.87 6.65 -1.65
CA LEU A 29 -17.00 5.79 -0.49
C LEU A 29 -17.99 6.39 0.52
N ASP A 30 -18.96 5.60 0.95
CA ASP A 30 -19.79 5.91 2.12
C ASP A 30 -19.12 5.36 3.38
N GLU A 31 -18.36 6.19 4.07
CA GLU A 31 -17.64 5.79 5.27
C GLU A 31 -18.58 5.41 6.43
N ALA A 32 -19.81 5.93 6.45
CA ALA A 32 -20.78 5.64 7.51
C ALA A 32 -21.38 4.22 7.37
N ALA A 33 -21.43 3.70 6.15
CA ALA A 33 -21.92 2.35 5.87
C ALA A 33 -20.88 1.25 6.16
N LEU A 34 -19.62 1.62 6.41
CA LEU A 34 -18.56 0.63 6.66
C LEU A 34 -18.76 -0.07 8.01
N PRO A 35 -18.47 -1.39 8.10
CA PRO A 35 -18.29 -2.09 9.37
C PRO A 35 -17.23 -1.36 10.24
N ASP A 36 -17.34 -1.53 11.55
CA ASP A 36 -16.49 -0.81 12.51
C ASP A 36 -15.01 -1.08 12.31
N ASP A 37 -14.62 -2.31 12.02
CA ASP A 37 -13.23 -2.69 11.79
C ASP A 37 -12.70 -2.10 10.48
N ALA A 38 -13.52 -2.09 9.42
CA ALA A 38 -13.15 -1.46 8.14
C ALA A 38 -13.00 0.06 8.29
N ARG A 39 -13.93 0.70 9.01
CA ARG A 39 -13.87 2.15 9.28
C ARG A 39 -12.64 2.51 10.11
N TYR A 40 -12.33 1.73 11.15
CA TYR A 40 -11.14 1.93 11.96
C TYR A 40 -9.86 1.79 11.10
N ALA A 41 -9.75 0.72 10.32
CA ALA A 41 -8.60 0.47 9.45
C ALA A 41 -8.43 1.55 8.37
N LEU A 42 -9.51 2.12 7.84
CA LEU A 42 -9.45 3.28 6.94
C LEU A 42 -8.84 4.52 7.63
N LEU A 43 -9.22 4.79 8.87
CA LEU A 43 -8.64 5.89 9.65
C LEU A 43 -7.18 5.62 10.03
N GLU A 44 -6.86 4.37 10.29
CA GLU A 44 -5.47 3.92 10.55
C GLU A 44 -4.61 4.07 9.30
N HIS A 45 -5.09 3.67 8.10
CA HIS A 45 -4.42 3.91 6.81
C HIS A 45 -4.01 5.38 6.65
N ARG A 46 -4.97 6.30 6.79
CA ARG A 46 -4.71 7.74 6.66
C ARG A 46 -3.72 8.28 7.69
N ALA A 47 -3.73 7.72 8.89
CA ALA A 47 -2.80 8.11 9.95
C ALA A 47 -1.41 7.53 9.71
N LEU A 48 -1.33 6.31 9.21
CA LEU A 48 -0.08 5.64 8.85
C LEU A 48 0.63 6.38 7.71
N ASP A 49 -0.09 6.78 6.67
CA ASP A 49 0.49 7.55 5.56
C ASP A 49 1.09 8.87 6.03
N ARG A 50 0.37 9.59 6.91
CA ARG A 50 0.92 10.82 7.49
C ARG A 50 2.17 10.57 8.33
N TRP A 51 2.19 9.48 9.11
CA TRP A 51 3.33 9.09 9.91
C TRP A 51 4.53 8.71 9.02
N PHE A 52 4.28 7.90 7.98
CA PHE A 52 5.31 7.45 7.05
C PHE A 52 5.91 8.63 6.27
N ASP A 53 5.08 9.50 5.71
CA ASP A 53 5.51 10.68 4.97
C ASP A 53 6.28 11.71 5.83
N ALA A 54 6.04 11.72 7.14
CA ALA A 54 6.73 12.60 8.07
C ALA A 54 8.14 12.11 8.45
N ARG A 55 8.49 10.86 8.17
CA ARG A 55 9.79 10.26 8.48
C ARG A 55 10.91 11.00 7.76
N GLU A 56 12.04 11.16 8.44
CA GLU A 56 13.20 11.87 7.89
C GLU A 56 13.82 11.09 6.73
N ASP A 57 13.97 9.76 6.86
CA ASP A 57 14.49 8.87 5.83
C ASP A 57 13.63 8.85 4.56
N VAL A 58 12.30 8.82 4.69
CA VAL A 58 11.36 8.90 3.57
C VAL A 58 11.43 10.27 2.87
N ARG A 59 11.57 11.35 3.63
CA ARG A 59 11.75 12.69 3.06
C ARG A 59 13.08 12.82 2.31
N ALA A 60 14.15 12.26 2.88
CA ALA A 60 15.47 12.24 2.22
C ALA A 60 15.44 11.44 0.92
N ALA A 61 14.73 10.30 0.90
CA ALA A 61 14.58 9.47 -0.30
C ALA A 61 13.93 10.20 -1.50
N ARG A 62 13.17 11.26 -1.27
CA ARG A 62 12.62 12.10 -2.36
C ARG A 62 13.70 12.74 -3.23
N ALA A 63 14.91 12.93 -2.70
CA ALA A 63 16.04 13.45 -3.45
C ALA A 63 16.62 12.45 -4.47
N TRP A 64 16.31 11.16 -4.35
CA TRP A 64 16.74 10.14 -5.31
C TRP A 64 16.10 10.30 -6.69
N PHE A 65 14.96 11.00 -6.75
CA PHE A 65 14.20 11.19 -7.98
C PHE A 65 14.64 12.42 -8.74
N PRO A 66 14.74 12.34 -10.09
CA PRO A 66 15.02 13.49 -10.91
C PRO A 66 13.94 14.58 -10.74
N PRO A 67 14.27 15.85 -11.00
CA PRO A 67 13.39 16.99 -10.68
C PRO A 67 11.94 16.83 -11.18
N GLU A 68 11.77 16.28 -12.39
CA GLU A 68 10.46 16.06 -13.02
C GLU A 68 9.60 15.03 -12.29
N LEU A 69 10.22 14.08 -11.57
CA LEU A 69 9.52 13.04 -10.82
C LEU A 69 9.35 13.35 -9.32
N ARG A 70 10.05 14.37 -8.79
CA ARG A 70 10.02 14.68 -7.34
C ARG A 70 8.63 14.93 -6.79
N ARG A 71 7.72 15.52 -7.57
CA ARG A 71 6.32 15.73 -7.17
C ARG A 71 5.54 14.41 -7.00
N PHE A 72 6.04 13.32 -7.58
CA PHE A 72 5.46 11.99 -7.52
C PHE A 72 6.27 11.04 -6.64
N ALA A 73 7.35 11.52 -6.02
CA ALA A 73 8.26 10.70 -5.25
C ALA A 73 7.56 9.92 -4.13
N GLY A 74 6.55 10.50 -3.46
CA GLY A 74 5.74 9.78 -2.47
C GLY A 74 5.10 8.52 -3.05
N ILE A 75 4.38 8.65 -4.16
CA ILE A 75 3.73 7.51 -4.85
C ILE A 75 4.76 6.44 -5.24
N LEU A 76 5.91 6.87 -5.75
CA LEU A 76 6.97 5.95 -6.19
C LEU A 76 7.59 5.21 -4.99
N ILE A 77 7.89 5.93 -3.91
CA ILE A 77 8.43 5.34 -2.67
C ILE A 77 7.44 4.33 -2.08
N ASP A 78 6.15 4.66 -2.02
CA ASP A 78 5.12 3.77 -1.49
C ASP A 78 5.08 2.43 -2.26
N VAL A 79 5.08 2.49 -3.59
CA VAL A 79 5.09 1.30 -4.45
C VAL A 79 6.41 0.52 -4.29
N PHE A 80 7.54 1.21 -4.15
CA PHE A 80 8.85 0.57 -4.02
C PHE A 80 9.06 -0.07 -2.65
N VAL A 81 8.54 0.52 -1.59
CA VAL A 81 8.51 -0.09 -0.25
C VAL A 81 7.71 -1.38 -0.27
N ASP A 82 6.55 -1.40 -0.91
CA ASP A 82 5.75 -2.62 -1.06
C ASP A 82 6.49 -3.69 -1.89
N HIS A 83 7.24 -3.30 -2.93
CA HIS A 83 8.08 -4.22 -3.70
C HIS A 83 9.15 -4.87 -2.82
N VAL A 84 9.89 -4.05 -2.06
CA VAL A 84 10.92 -4.57 -1.16
C VAL A 84 10.31 -5.41 -0.04
N LEU A 85 9.20 -4.96 0.56
CA LEU A 85 8.46 -5.73 1.57
C LEU A 85 8.09 -7.13 1.05
N ALA A 86 7.58 -7.23 -0.19
CA ALA A 86 7.24 -8.52 -0.79
C ALA A 86 8.47 -9.42 -0.99
N ARG A 87 9.62 -8.86 -1.33
CA ARG A 87 10.88 -9.61 -1.50
C ARG A 87 11.51 -10.05 -0.18
N GLU A 88 11.42 -9.21 0.84
CA GLU A 88 11.92 -9.47 2.18
C GLU A 88 10.82 -10.08 3.09
N TRP A 89 9.77 -10.65 2.51
CA TRP A 89 8.60 -11.10 3.25
C TRP A 89 8.94 -12.11 4.35
N SER A 90 9.90 -13.00 4.11
CA SER A 90 10.37 -13.97 5.10
C SER A 90 10.94 -13.34 6.38
N ALA A 91 11.47 -12.12 6.27
CA ALA A 91 12.04 -11.37 7.39
C ALA A 91 11.06 -10.37 8.01
N LEU A 92 10.19 -9.77 7.19
CA LEU A 92 9.33 -8.66 7.57
C LEU A 92 7.86 -9.05 7.76
N GLY A 93 7.37 -10.07 7.05
CA GLY A 93 5.99 -10.52 7.10
C GLY A 93 5.68 -11.22 8.44
N ARG A 94 4.48 -10.96 8.99
CA ARG A 94 4.02 -11.54 10.26
C ARG A 94 3.02 -12.68 10.10
N ALA A 95 2.57 -12.90 8.87
CA ALA A 95 1.70 -14.00 8.47
C ALA A 95 2.05 -14.42 7.04
N PRO A 96 1.62 -15.59 6.55
CA PRO A 96 1.83 -15.96 5.15
C PRO A 96 1.24 -14.90 4.20
N LEU A 97 2.01 -14.50 3.17
CA LEU A 97 1.56 -13.49 2.21
C LEU A 97 0.24 -13.89 1.53
N ALA A 98 0.10 -15.17 1.19
CA ALA A 98 -1.12 -15.71 0.59
C ALA A 98 -2.35 -15.61 1.52
N GLU A 99 -2.15 -15.63 2.84
CA GLU A 99 -3.23 -15.40 3.80
C GLU A 99 -3.66 -13.93 3.79
N ILE A 100 -2.70 -13.01 3.76
CA ILE A 100 -2.97 -11.57 3.69
C ILE A 100 -3.73 -11.23 2.40
N SER A 101 -3.19 -11.64 1.25
CA SER A 101 -3.81 -11.37 -0.05
C SER A 101 -5.16 -12.05 -0.20
N GLY A 102 -5.27 -13.33 0.20
CA GLY A 102 -6.52 -14.08 0.15
C GLY A 102 -7.64 -13.48 1.01
N SER A 103 -7.31 -13.02 2.20
CA SER A 103 -8.28 -12.32 3.07
C SER A 103 -8.75 -11.00 2.46
N LEU A 104 -7.82 -10.19 1.93
CA LEU A 104 -8.19 -8.97 1.21
C LEU A 104 -9.11 -9.27 0.02
N TYR A 105 -8.78 -10.28 -0.80
CA TYR A 105 -9.56 -10.58 -2.00
C TYR A 105 -10.94 -11.15 -1.66
N ARG A 106 -11.07 -11.97 -0.61
CA ARG A 106 -12.38 -12.39 -0.10
C ARG A 106 -13.25 -11.22 0.35
N SER A 107 -12.63 -10.19 0.94
CA SER A 107 -13.37 -8.99 1.36
C SER A 107 -14.04 -8.26 0.20
N PHE A 108 -13.45 -8.30 -1.01
CA PHE A 108 -14.07 -7.68 -2.20
C PHE A 108 -15.37 -8.37 -2.61
N GLU A 109 -15.48 -9.67 -2.39
CA GLU A 109 -16.70 -10.42 -2.68
C GLU A 109 -17.72 -10.22 -1.55
N THR A 110 -17.29 -10.41 -0.30
CA THR A 110 -18.14 -10.32 0.88
C THR A 110 -18.79 -8.95 1.03
N TYR A 111 -18.02 -7.89 0.77
CA TYR A 111 -18.44 -6.49 0.91
C TYR A 111 -18.62 -5.77 -0.42
N ALA A 112 -18.97 -6.50 -1.48
CA ALA A 112 -19.11 -5.94 -2.83
C ALA A 112 -20.04 -4.72 -2.89
N HIS A 113 -21.10 -4.71 -2.08
CA HIS A 113 -22.08 -3.62 -2.00
C HIS A 113 -21.53 -2.34 -1.32
N LEU A 114 -20.40 -2.40 -0.62
CA LEU A 114 -19.73 -1.27 0.03
C LEU A 114 -18.56 -0.73 -0.77
N LEU A 115 -18.15 -1.43 -1.84
CA LEU A 115 -16.97 -1.01 -2.60
C LEU A 115 -17.22 0.31 -3.34
N PRO A 116 -16.32 1.29 -3.23
CA PRO A 116 -16.41 2.47 -4.08
C PRO A 116 -16.24 2.08 -5.55
N PRO A 117 -16.83 2.83 -6.50
CA PRO A 117 -16.95 2.42 -7.91
C PRO A 117 -15.65 1.93 -8.52
N ARG A 118 -14.54 2.59 -8.17
CA ARG A 118 -13.24 2.22 -8.70
C ARG A 118 -12.70 0.90 -8.15
N LEU A 119 -12.87 0.63 -6.86
CA LEU A 119 -12.44 -0.64 -6.29
C LEU A 119 -13.32 -1.79 -6.79
N ALA A 120 -14.62 -1.54 -6.96
CA ALA A 120 -15.52 -2.50 -7.59
C ALA A 120 -15.08 -2.87 -9.02
N GLU A 121 -14.55 -1.90 -9.79
CA GLU A 121 -14.02 -2.13 -11.14
C GLU A 121 -12.69 -2.91 -11.13
N VAL A 122 -11.73 -2.54 -10.27
CA VAL A 122 -10.38 -3.12 -10.32
C VAL A 122 -10.18 -4.31 -9.39
N GLY A 123 -10.96 -4.44 -8.32
CA GLY A 123 -10.85 -5.49 -7.30
C GLY A 123 -10.85 -6.91 -7.87
N PRO A 124 -11.77 -7.27 -8.77
CA PRO A 124 -11.76 -8.59 -9.41
C PRO A 124 -10.47 -8.90 -10.17
N ARG A 125 -9.87 -7.87 -10.80
CA ARG A 125 -8.57 -8.02 -11.48
C ARG A 125 -7.43 -8.13 -10.46
N MET A 126 -7.46 -7.35 -9.37
CA MET A 126 -6.47 -7.47 -8.29
C MET A 126 -6.44 -8.90 -7.74
N ALA A 127 -7.62 -9.48 -7.50
CA ALA A 127 -7.76 -10.84 -6.99
C ALA A 127 -7.30 -11.89 -8.01
N SER A 128 -7.81 -11.84 -9.24
CA SER A 128 -7.52 -12.86 -10.25
C SER A 128 -6.06 -12.88 -10.72
N GLN A 129 -5.35 -11.77 -10.60
CA GLN A 129 -3.94 -11.63 -10.96
C GLN A 129 -3.00 -11.64 -9.74
N ASP A 130 -3.53 -11.83 -8.54
CA ASP A 130 -2.80 -11.76 -7.27
C ASP A 130 -1.81 -10.59 -7.21
N TRP A 131 -2.34 -9.35 -7.25
CA TRP A 131 -1.49 -8.17 -7.30
C TRP A 131 -0.56 -8.07 -6.10
N LEU A 132 -1.03 -8.40 -4.88
CA LEU A 132 -0.22 -8.32 -3.67
C LEU A 132 0.90 -9.36 -3.68
N GLY A 133 0.60 -10.61 -4.02
CA GLY A 133 1.61 -11.67 -4.15
C GLY A 133 2.63 -11.37 -5.27
N GLY A 134 2.16 -10.67 -6.31
CA GLY A 134 3.00 -10.26 -7.44
C GLY A 134 3.93 -9.07 -7.19
N TYR A 135 3.83 -8.35 -6.07
CA TYR A 135 4.65 -7.16 -5.82
C TYR A 135 6.16 -7.44 -5.76
N GLY A 136 6.61 -8.65 -5.46
CA GLY A 136 8.02 -9.04 -5.52
C GLY A 136 8.63 -9.03 -6.93
N ASP A 137 7.80 -9.08 -7.97
CA ASP A 137 8.23 -9.03 -9.37
C ASP A 137 8.36 -7.59 -9.89
N ARG A 138 9.58 -7.24 -10.36
CA ARG A 138 9.87 -5.89 -10.89
C ARG A 138 8.98 -5.52 -12.09
N GLY A 139 8.65 -6.49 -12.94
CA GLY A 139 7.79 -6.26 -14.11
C GLY A 139 6.37 -5.89 -13.69
N ASN A 140 5.87 -6.49 -12.61
CA ASN A 140 4.57 -6.11 -12.02
C ASN A 140 4.60 -4.67 -11.49
N ILE A 141 5.71 -4.24 -10.87
CA ILE A 141 5.87 -2.86 -10.43
C ILE A 141 5.83 -1.90 -11.63
N GLY A 142 6.54 -2.20 -12.71
CA GLY A 142 6.47 -1.39 -13.94
C GLY A 142 5.03 -1.30 -14.48
N ARG A 143 4.27 -2.40 -14.47
CA ARG A 143 2.84 -2.41 -14.86
C ARG A 143 1.97 -1.59 -13.91
N ALA A 144 2.23 -1.65 -12.60
CA ALA A 144 1.52 -0.85 -11.61
C ALA A 144 1.74 0.65 -11.84
N LEU A 145 3.00 1.09 -12.01
CA LEU A 145 3.34 2.49 -12.29
C LEU A 145 2.70 2.99 -13.59
N ALA A 146 2.76 2.20 -14.67
CA ALA A 146 2.08 2.53 -15.93
C ALA A 146 0.55 2.61 -15.73
N GLY A 147 -0.03 1.76 -14.88
CA GLY A 147 -1.43 1.81 -14.50
C GLY A 147 -1.79 3.09 -13.73
N ILE A 148 -0.93 3.53 -12.81
CA ILE A 148 -1.10 4.78 -12.07
C ILE A 148 -1.01 5.97 -13.03
N GLU A 149 -0.02 6.01 -13.90
CA GLU A 149 0.18 7.07 -14.87
C GLU A 149 -1.02 7.26 -15.82
N ARG A 150 -1.53 6.17 -16.40
CA ARG A 150 -2.74 6.23 -17.25
C ARG A 150 -3.93 6.88 -16.55
N ARG A 151 -4.05 6.73 -15.24
CA ARG A 151 -5.14 7.33 -14.44
C ARG A 151 -4.98 8.83 -14.23
N MET A 152 -3.75 9.33 -14.29
CA MET A 152 -3.49 10.77 -14.12
C MET A 152 -3.95 11.61 -15.32
N ARG A 153 -4.42 10.97 -16.40
CA ARG A 153 -4.92 11.61 -17.63
C ARG A 153 -3.96 12.63 -18.25
N ARG A 154 -2.67 12.47 -18.00
CA ARG A 154 -1.58 13.31 -18.55
C ARG A 154 -0.31 12.50 -18.52
N GLU A 155 0.58 12.76 -19.45
CA GLU A 155 1.94 12.22 -19.42
C GLU A 155 2.69 12.83 -18.24
N THR A 156 3.11 11.98 -17.31
CA THR A 156 3.84 12.41 -16.11
C THR A 156 5.26 11.89 -16.06
N GLY A 157 5.58 10.90 -16.88
CA GLY A 157 6.83 10.15 -16.83
C GLY A 157 6.92 9.22 -15.60
N LEU A 158 5.81 9.01 -14.86
CA LEU A 158 5.80 8.22 -13.63
C LEU A 158 6.35 6.81 -13.86
N ALA A 159 5.99 6.17 -14.98
CA ALA A 159 6.46 4.83 -15.30
C ALA A 159 7.99 4.76 -15.47
N ALA A 160 8.64 5.84 -15.91
CA ALA A 160 10.11 5.91 -16.01
C ALA A 160 10.78 5.92 -14.62
N GLY A 161 10.03 6.23 -13.55
CA GLY A 161 10.50 6.16 -12.17
C GLY A 161 11.02 4.77 -11.76
N ILE A 162 10.64 3.72 -12.49
CA ILE A 162 11.16 2.34 -12.26
C ILE A 162 12.70 2.29 -12.30
N ALA A 163 13.36 3.18 -13.01
CA ALA A 163 14.82 3.26 -13.06
C ALA A 163 15.43 3.64 -11.69
N VAL A 164 14.69 4.37 -10.85
CA VAL A 164 15.14 4.71 -9.49
C VAL A 164 15.12 3.48 -8.58
N LEU A 165 14.13 2.58 -8.75
CA LEU A 165 14.12 1.29 -8.05
C LEU A 165 15.42 0.51 -8.33
N ASP A 166 15.87 0.48 -9.58
CA ASP A 166 17.08 -0.24 -9.97
C ASP A 166 18.36 0.43 -9.42
N SER A 167 18.45 1.75 -9.53
CA SER A 167 19.64 2.50 -9.14
C SER A 167 19.78 2.72 -7.63
N HIS A 168 18.68 2.58 -6.86
CA HIS A 168 18.66 2.78 -5.41
C HIS A 168 18.13 1.53 -4.67
N ALA A 169 18.38 0.34 -5.23
CA ALA A 169 17.85 -0.91 -4.67
C ALA A 169 18.28 -1.13 -3.21
N GLU A 170 19.56 -0.93 -2.88
CA GLU A 170 20.06 -1.12 -1.51
C GLU A 170 19.57 -0.03 -0.54
N PRO A 171 19.64 1.28 -0.84
CA PRO A 171 19.02 2.31 -0.01
C PRO A 171 17.51 2.10 0.22
N LEU A 172 16.76 1.64 -0.78
CA LEU A 172 15.34 1.30 -0.64
C LEU A 172 15.14 0.09 0.27
N ARG A 173 16.02 -0.91 0.16
CA ARG A 173 16.00 -2.07 1.04
C ARG A 173 16.25 -1.67 2.49
N GLU A 174 17.28 -0.88 2.77
CA GLU A 174 17.57 -0.37 4.11
C GLU A 174 16.40 0.43 4.67
N LEU A 175 15.85 1.38 3.90
CA LEU A 175 14.67 2.15 4.30
C LEU A 175 13.52 1.22 4.68
N THR A 176 13.22 0.22 3.86
CA THR A 176 12.11 -0.70 4.10
C THR A 176 12.33 -1.55 5.34
N LEU A 177 13.56 -2.08 5.54
CA LEU A 177 13.93 -2.90 6.70
C LEU A 177 13.81 -2.12 8.02
N HIS A 178 13.97 -0.79 8.00
CA HIS A 178 13.76 0.06 9.17
C HIS A 178 12.31 0.48 9.32
N ALA A 179 11.69 0.99 8.24
CA ALA A 179 10.38 1.62 8.32
C ALA A 179 9.25 0.61 8.57
N VAL A 180 9.30 -0.60 8.00
CA VAL A 180 8.20 -1.58 8.13
C VAL A 180 8.06 -2.11 9.57
N PRO A 181 9.14 -2.55 10.27
CA PRO A 181 9.02 -2.93 11.68
C PRO A 181 8.50 -1.82 12.58
N GLU A 182 8.95 -0.58 12.34
CA GLU A 182 8.46 0.59 13.08
C GLU A 182 6.98 0.89 12.78
N ALA A 183 6.53 0.68 11.54
CA ALA A 183 5.12 0.80 11.18
C ALA A 183 4.25 -0.24 11.91
N PHE A 184 4.71 -1.48 12.04
CA PHE A 184 4.04 -2.50 12.87
C PHE A 184 3.96 -2.09 14.33
N ALA A 185 5.05 -1.58 14.90
CA ALA A 185 5.07 -1.08 16.28
C ALA A 185 4.13 0.12 16.47
N TRP A 186 4.13 1.06 15.51
CA TRP A 186 3.25 2.22 15.51
C TRP A 186 1.78 1.82 15.47
N ALA A 187 1.40 0.91 14.56
CA ALA A 187 0.03 0.42 14.45
C ALA A 187 -0.44 -0.28 15.74
N SER A 188 0.40 -1.17 16.30
CA SER A 188 0.09 -1.86 17.56
C SER A 188 -0.08 -0.88 18.73
N ALA A 189 0.80 0.11 18.86
CA ALA A 189 0.71 1.13 19.89
C ALA A 189 -0.53 2.03 19.74
N ARG A 190 -0.92 2.32 18.49
CA ARG A 190 -2.15 3.08 18.20
C ARG A 190 -3.38 2.30 18.65
N ARG A 191 -3.51 1.02 18.25
CA ARG A 191 -4.62 0.15 18.63
C ARG A 191 -4.76 0.01 20.14
N ALA A 192 -3.64 -0.21 20.84
CA ALA A 192 -3.64 -0.29 22.29
C ALA A 192 -4.15 1.01 22.96
N ARG A 193 -3.82 2.18 22.41
CA ARG A 193 -4.34 3.47 22.92
C ARG A 193 -5.85 3.63 22.65
N ASP A 194 -6.32 3.10 21.53
CA ASP A 194 -7.71 3.20 21.09
C ASP A 194 -8.59 2.08 21.71
N GLY A 195 -8.01 1.19 22.55
CA GLY A 195 -8.70 0.11 23.24
C GLY A 195 -9.02 -1.10 22.34
N ARG A 196 -8.19 -1.34 21.34
CA ARG A 196 -8.28 -2.44 20.37
C ARG A 196 -7.12 -3.42 20.48
#